data_8dc6e87f96a81d4e358761789c2c9a16
#
_entry.id   8dc6e87f96a81d4e358761789c2c9a16
#
_cell.length_a   1.000
_cell.length_b   1.000
_cell.length_c   1.000
_cell.angle_alpha   90.00
_cell.angle_beta   90.00
_cell.angle_gamma   90.00
#
_symmetry.space_group_name_H-M   'P 1'
#
loop_
_entity.id
_entity.type
_entity.pdbx_description
1 polymer ?
#
loop_
_entity_poly.entity_id
_entity_poly.type
_entity_poly.pdbx_seq_one_letter_code
_entity_poly.pdbx_strand_id
1 'polypeptide(L)'
;MGERVEFPSNGHTCQGYFAGKGPGLVVIQEWWGLVPHIEEIVDRFAGEGFSAIAPDLFHGKTTTSPDEAGRLLMEMDADRAEKAIAAAGDYLLSRPECTTKAYGVVGFCMGGALAQYTATKEAKVGAAVSFYGGFKKVASDWSNLNAPILLIYAEADQGVPIDQGRALAKQLEEMGKDVRLLVYPNVGHAFFNNTGGNYNAEAAEDAWQHTTAFFKARLK
;
A
#
# COMPACT_ATOMS: atom_id res chain seq x y z
N MET A 1 -10.32 -15.31 -8.91
CA MET A 1 -10.99 -14.80 -7.70
C MET A 1 -10.24 -15.32 -6.50
N GLY A 2 -9.96 -14.43 -5.58
CA GLY A 2 -9.25 -14.77 -4.34
C GLY A 2 -10.18 -15.38 -3.27
N GLU A 3 -9.63 -15.56 -2.09
CA GLU A 3 -10.31 -16.15 -0.93
C GLU A 3 -10.11 -15.30 0.32
N ARG A 4 -11.07 -15.33 1.23
CA ARG A 4 -10.91 -14.80 2.58
C ARG A 4 -9.99 -15.72 3.38
N VAL A 5 -9.04 -15.12 4.08
CA VAL A 5 -8.05 -15.84 4.90
C VAL A 5 -8.00 -15.24 6.31
N GLU A 6 -7.48 -16.03 7.23
CA GLU A 6 -7.23 -15.60 8.61
C GLU A 6 -5.80 -15.93 8.99
N PHE A 7 -5.15 -15.03 9.73
CA PHE A 7 -3.79 -15.21 10.22
C PHE A 7 -3.60 -14.50 11.58
N PRO A 8 -2.66 -14.98 12.41
CA PRO A 8 -2.41 -14.38 13.71
C PRO A 8 -1.71 -13.03 13.56
N SER A 9 -2.16 -12.02 14.31
CA SER A 9 -1.52 -10.72 14.41
C SER A 9 -1.81 -10.09 15.77
N ASN A 10 -0.80 -9.54 16.45
CA ASN A 10 -0.94 -8.82 17.72
C ASN A 10 -1.69 -9.58 18.84
N GLY A 11 -1.58 -10.92 18.87
CA GLY A 11 -2.34 -11.75 19.82
C GLY A 11 -3.82 -11.93 19.47
N HIS A 12 -4.24 -11.51 18.29
CA HIS A 12 -5.59 -11.66 17.75
C HIS A 12 -5.55 -12.33 16.37
N THR A 13 -6.70 -12.74 15.87
CA THR A 13 -6.86 -13.16 14.47
C THR A 13 -7.13 -11.93 13.61
N CYS A 14 -6.33 -11.73 12.58
CA CYS A 14 -6.56 -10.74 11.54
C CYS A 14 -7.20 -11.44 10.34
N GLN A 15 -8.16 -10.79 9.69
CA GLN A 15 -8.73 -11.25 8.43
C GLN A 15 -8.05 -10.55 7.26
N GLY A 16 -8.13 -11.18 6.07
CA GLY A 16 -7.63 -10.59 4.84
C GLY A 16 -8.24 -11.23 3.61
N TYR A 17 -7.89 -10.69 2.46
CA TYR A 17 -8.23 -11.24 1.15
C TYR A 17 -6.96 -11.62 0.41
N PHE A 18 -6.87 -12.85 -0.05
CA PHE A 18 -5.68 -13.43 -0.69
C PHE A 18 -6.00 -13.94 -2.10
N ALA A 19 -5.07 -13.75 -3.04
CA ALA A 19 -5.16 -14.32 -4.38
C ALA A 19 -3.79 -14.54 -5.02
N GLY A 20 -3.72 -15.49 -5.96
CA GLY A 20 -2.63 -15.66 -6.90
C GLY A 20 -1.45 -16.50 -6.41
N LYS A 21 -0.40 -16.52 -7.25
CA LYS A 21 0.85 -17.23 -7.03
C LYS A 21 1.98 -16.45 -7.69
N GLY A 22 3.13 -16.38 -7.01
CA GLY A 22 4.32 -15.67 -7.50
C GLY A 22 5.01 -14.88 -6.40
N PRO A 23 5.75 -13.81 -6.73
CA PRO A 23 6.33 -12.91 -5.74
C PRO A 23 5.27 -12.33 -4.80
N GLY A 24 5.61 -12.22 -3.50
CA GLY A 24 4.67 -11.80 -2.47
C GLY A 24 4.39 -10.29 -2.49
N LEU A 25 3.11 -9.89 -2.41
CA LEU A 25 2.66 -8.50 -2.27
C LEU A 25 1.63 -8.34 -1.16
N VAL A 26 1.82 -7.35 -0.30
CA VAL A 26 0.79 -6.89 0.65
C VAL A 26 0.17 -5.60 0.11
N VAL A 27 -1.15 -5.61 -0.08
CA VAL A 27 -1.95 -4.48 -0.57
C VAL A 27 -2.65 -3.82 0.61
N ILE A 28 -2.41 -2.53 0.82
CA ILE A 28 -2.89 -1.81 1.99
C ILE A 28 -4.06 -0.90 1.60
N GLN A 29 -5.18 -1.10 2.27
CA GLN A 29 -6.45 -0.43 2.04
C GLN A 29 -6.39 1.10 2.22
N GLU A 30 -7.36 1.78 1.63
CA GLU A 30 -7.68 3.17 1.93
C GLU A 30 -8.49 3.28 3.24
N TRP A 31 -8.88 4.46 3.63
CA TRP A 31 -9.67 4.74 4.84
C TRP A 31 -11.11 4.18 4.83
N TRP A 32 -11.53 3.57 3.71
CA TRP A 32 -12.86 2.96 3.56
C TRP A 32 -12.97 1.56 4.17
N GLY A 33 -11.86 0.95 4.57
CA GLY A 33 -11.78 -0.44 4.99
C GLY A 33 -11.41 -1.39 3.84
N LEU A 34 -11.46 -2.69 4.10
CA LEU A 34 -11.23 -3.73 3.09
C LEU A 34 -12.49 -3.88 2.23
N VAL A 35 -12.69 -2.93 1.32
CA VAL A 35 -13.83 -2.86 0.39
C VAL A 35 -13.55 -3.62 -0.91
N PRO A 36 -14.58 -3.94 -1.72
CA PRO A 36 -14.41 -4.68 -2.99
C PRO A 36 -13.34 -4.11 -3.93
N HIS A 37 -13.19 -2.80 -4.00
CA HIS A 37 -12.13 -2.16 -4.80
C HIS A 37 -10.72 -2.65 -4.42
N ILE A 38 -10.42 -2.82 -3.13
CA ILE A 38 -9.12 -3.33 -2.67
C ILE A 38 -8.98 -4.82 -3.00
N GLU A 39 -10.06 -5.60 -2.90
CA GLU A 39 -10.06 -7.02 -3.30
C GLU A 39 -9.81 -7.16 -4.81
N GLU A 40 -10.41 -6.29 -5.63
CA GLU A 40 -10.14 -6.22 -7.08
C GLU A 40 -8.67 -5.90 -7.39
N ILE A 41 -8.03 -5.02 -6.62
CA ILE A 41 -6.60 -4.75 -6.76
C ILE A 41 -5.77 -5.99 -6.46
N VAL A 42 -6.11 -6.75 -5.41
CA VAL A 42 -5.46 -8.04 -5.09
C VAL A 42 -5.63 -9.02 -6.26
N ASP A 43 -6.84 -9.17 -6.80
CA ASP A 43 -7.11 -10.05 -7.95
C ASP A 43 -6.34 -9.58 -9.21
N ARG A 44 -6.21 -8.27 -9.43
CA ARG A 44 -5.41 -7.71 -10.54
C ARG A 44 -3.93 -8.06 -10.39
N PHE A 45 -3.34 -7.93 -9.18
CA PHE A 45 -1.96 -8.36 -8.94
C PHE A 45 -1.79 -9.87 -9.13
N ALA A 46 -2.76 -10.66 -8.72
CA ALA A 46 -2.76 -12.10 -8.99
C ALA A 46 -2.77 -12.40 -10.50
N GLY A 47 -3.52 -11.65 -11.29
CA GLY A 47 -3.51 -11.72 -12.76
C GLY A 47 -2.17 -11.34 -13.39
N GLU A 48 -1.38 -10.50 -12.73
CA GLU A 48 -0.01 -10.11 -13.12
C GLU A 48 1.07 -11.13 -12.67
N GLY A 49 0.65 -12.20 -11.99
CA GLY A 49 1.55 -13.27 -11.55
C GLY A 49 2.18 -13.05 -10.18
N PHE A 50 1.53 -12.27 -9.31
CA PHE A 50 1.92 -12.10 -7.91
C PHE A 50 1.06 -12.98 -6.98
N SER A 51 1.61 -13.30 -5.82
CA SER A 51 0.88 -13.82 -4.66
C SER A 51 0.55 -12.62 -3.79
N ALA A 52 -0.72 -12.20 -3.74
CA ALA A 52 -1.12 -10.94 -3.13
C ALA A 52 -2.11 -11.12 -1.98
N ILE A 53 -1.96 -10.31 -0.92
CA ILE A 53 -2.85 -10.30 0.24
C ILE A 53 -3.18 -8.87 0.67
N ALA A 54 -4.43 -8.61 1.02
CA ALA A 54 -4.84 -7.37 1.68
C ALA A 54 -5.34 -7.68 3.11
N PRO A 55 -4.62 -7.24 4.17
CA PRO A 55 -5.12 -7.36 5.55
C PRO A 55 -6.28 -6.41 5.80
N ASP A 56 -7.24 -6.83 6.62
CA ASP A 56 -8.32 -5.96 7.10
C ASP A 56 -7.86 -5.20 8.35
N LEU A 57 -7.48 -3.94 8.16
CA LEU A 57 -6.97 -3.09 9.24
C LEU A 57 -8.08 -2.52 10.15
N PHE A 58 -9.34 -2.64 9.74
CA PHE A 58 -10.48 -2.11 10.48
C PHE A 58 -11.40 -3.21 11.06
N HIS A 59 -10.92 -4.46 11.05
CA HIS A 59 -11.58 -5.60 11.71
C HIS A 59 -13.05 -5.77 11.28
N GLY A 60 -13.29 -5.83 9.98
CA GLY A 60 -14.61 -6.01 9.37
C GLY A 60 -15.40 -4.72 9.14
N LYS A 61 -14.89 -3.57 9.60
CA LYS A 61 -15.57 -2.29 9.38
C LYS A 61 -15.26 -1.74 8.00
N THR A 62 -16.30 -1.43 7.26
CA THR A 62 -16.23 -0.71 5.99
C THR A 62 -17.26 0.42 5.98
N THR A 63 -16.99 1.49 5.25
CA THR A 63 -17.93 2.61 5.14
C THR A 63 -17.83 3.31 3.79
N THR A 64 -18.89 3.98 3.39
CA THR A 64 -18.94 4.93 2.27
C THR A 64 -19.12 6.37 2.75
N SER A 65 -19.26 6.57 4.06
CA SER A 65 -19.39 7.89 4.68
C SER A 65 -18.02 8.50 4.97
N PRO A 66 -17.67 9.68 4.41
CA PRO A 66 -16.41 10.36 4.71
C PRO A 66 -16.22 10.66 6.20
N ASP A 67 -17.30 11.03 6.91
CA ASP A 67 -17.24 11.33 8.35
C ASP A 67 -16.86 10.09 9.17
N GLU A 68 -17.45 8.94 8.85
CA GLU A 68 -17.10 7.68 9.52
C GLU A 68 -15.71 7.20 9.13
N ALA A 69 -15.32 7.30 7.87
CA ALA A 69 -13.97 6.99 7.41
C ALA A 69 -12.93 7.86 8.13
N GLY A 70 -13.21 9.16 8.28
CA GLY A 70 -12.38 10.08 9.04
C GLY A 70 -12.24 9.66 10.51
N ARG A 71 -13.32 9.22 11.15
CA ARG A 71 -13.31 8.70 12.52
C ARG A 71 -12.44 7.44 12.64
N LEU A 72 -12.64 6.46 11.75
CA LEU A 72 -11.83 5.23 11.71
C LEU A 72 -10.35 5.53 11.52
N LEU A 73 -10.02 6.47 10.63
CA LEU A 73 -8.66 6.92 10.39
C LEU A 73 -8.03 7.56 11.65
N MET A 74 -8.80 8.40 12.36
CA MET A 74 -8.31 9.06 13.58
C MET A 74 -8.18 8.11 14.77
N GLU A 75 -9.00 7.06 14.84
CA GLU A 75 -8.94 6.01 15.86
C GLU A 75 -7.82 4.99 15.59
N MET A 76 -7.35 4.88 14.35
CA MET A 76 -6.33 3.92 13.96
C MET A 76 -5.01 4.15 14.70
N ASP A 77 -4.47 3.09 15.29
CA ASP A 77 -3.11 3.04 15.81
C ASP A 77 -2.15 2.57 14.71
N ALA A 78 -1.18 3.41 14.34
CA ALA A 78 -0.28 3.16 13.21
C ALA A 78 0.66 1.97 13.48
N ASP A 79 1.16 1.80 14.73
CA ASP A 79 2.02 0.66 15.07
C ASP A 79 1.24 -0.65 15.05
N ARG A 80 -0.03 -0.62 15.48
CA ARG A 80 -0.90 -1.80 15.43
C ARG A 80 -1.26 -2.17 13.98
N ALA A 81 -1.53 -1.17 13.15
CA ALA A 81 -1.79 -1.38 11.73
C ALA A 81 -0.55 -1.94 11.01
N GLU A 82 0.62 -1.37 11.29
CA GLU A 82 1.90 -1.85 10.75
C GLU A 82 2.15 -3.32 11.12
N LYS A 83 1.95 -3.71 12.38
CA LYS A 83 2.09 -5.12 12.81
C LYS A 83 1.10 -6.06 12.12
N ALA A 84 -0.11 -5.59 11.79
CA ALA A 84 -1.05 -6.38 11.01
C ALA A 84 -0.59 -6.54 9.54
N ILE A 85 0.02 -5.51 8.96
CA ILE A 85 0.62 -5.54 7.63
C ILE A 85 1.82 -6.49 7.61
N ALA A 86 2.71 -6.41 8.61
CA ALA A 86 3.86 -7.31 8.76
C ALA A 86 3.43 -8.77 8.93
N ALA A 87 2.39 -9.01 9.75
CA ALA A 87 1.83 -10.35 9.94
C ALA A 87 1.20 -10.91 8.64
N ALA A 88 0.54 -10.07 7.83
CA ALA A 88 0.07 -10.46 6.50
C ALA A 88 1.23 -10.84 5.57
N GLY A 89 2.34 -10.08 5.63
CA GLY A 89 3.58 -10.40 4.93
C GLY A 89 4.17 -11.75 5.37
N ASP A 90 4.23 -12.02 6.67
CA ASP A 90 4.71 -13.28 7.21
C ASP A 90 3.82 -14.47 6.82
N TYR A 91 2.50 -14.28 6.90
CA TYR A 91 1.55 -15.26 6.44
C TYR A 91 1.74 -15.56 4.95
N LEU A 92 1.88 -14.53 4.13
CA LEU A 92 2.13 -14.66 2.69
C LEU A 92 3.40 -15.43 2.40
N LEU A 93 4.53 -15.12 3.06
CA LEU A 93 5.80 -15.82 2.90
C LEU A 93 5.76 -17.28 3.36
N SER A 94 4.82 -17.67 4.22
CA SER A 94 4.62 -19.05 4.67
C SER A 94 3.83 -19.91 3.68
N ARG A 95 3.16 -19.28 2.70
CA ARG A 95 2.31 -19.98 1.74
C ARG A 95 3.12 -20.58 0.59
N PRO A 96 2.75 -21.78 0.11
CA PRO A 96 3.44 -22.41 -1.03
C PRO A 96 3.23 -21.65 -2.35
N GLU A 97 2.24 -20.76 -2.43
CA GLU A 97 1.98 -19.89 -3.56
C GLU A 97 2.98 -18.72 -3.66
N CYS A 98 3.60 -18.31 -2.56
CA CYS A 98 4.61 -17.27 -2.54
C CYS A 98 5.97 -17.81 -2.94
N THR A 99 6.61 -17.20 -3.94
CA THR A 99 7.89 -17.68 -4.49
C THR A 99 9.11 -16.91 -4.01
N THR A 100 8.92 -15.84 -3.22
CA THR A 100 9.99 -14.96 -2.73
C THR A 100 10.20 -15.09 -1.22
N LYS A 101 11.37 -14.65 -0.73
CA LYS A 101 11.70 -14.59 0.71
C LYS A 101 11.47 -13.20 1.32
N ALA A 102 11.19 -12.21 0.48
CA ALA A 102 10.80 -10.88 0.84
C ALA A 102 9.49 -10.54 0.10
N TYR A 103 8.71 -9.62 0.62
CA TYR A 103 7.46 -9.19 0.00
C TYR A 103 7.48 -7.70 -0.34
N GLY A 104 6.70 -7.32 -1.32
CA GLY A 104 6.42 -5.92 -1.61
C GLY A 104 5.26 -5.40 -0.78
N VAL A 105 5.23 -4.10 -0.52
CA VAL A 105 4.07 -3.41 0.04
C VAL A 105 3.58 -2.35 -0.91
N VAL A 106 2.28 -2.28 -1.15
CA VAL A 106 1.64 -1.21 -1.91
C VAL A 106 0.43 -0.70 -1.15
N GLY A 107 0.27 0.59 -1.07
CA GLY A 107 -0.87 1.16 -0.36
C GLY A 107 -1.37 2.45 -0.99
N PHE A 108 -2.64 2.78 -0.71
CA PHE A 108 -3.38 3.88 -1.30
C PHE A 108 -3.87 4.83 -0.21
N CYS A 109 -3.68 6.14 -0.35
CA CYS A 109 -4.09 7.15 0.63
C CYS A 109 -3.47 6.88 2.02
N MET A 110 -4.30 6.59 3.03
CA MET A 110 -3.88 6.09 4.34
C MET A 110 -2.91 4.90 4.19
N GLY A 111 -3.27 3.94 3.35
CA GLY A 111 -2.43 2.77 3.06
C GLY A 111 -1.11 3.14 2.40
N GLY A 112 -1.05 4.20 1.61
CA GLY A 112 0.19 4.73 1.05
C GLY A 112 1.16 5.21 2.13
N ALA A 113 0.66 5.93 3.14
CA ALA A 113 1.46 6.33 4.30
C ALA A 113 1.89 5.11 5.14
N LEU A 114 1.01 4.12 5.31
CA LEU A 114 1.34 2.88 6.01
C LEU A 114 2.37 2.03 5.23
N ALA A 115 2.34 2.01 3.90
CA ALA A 115 3.36 1.35 3.08
C ALA A 115 4.75 1.98 3.30
N GLN A 116 4.81 3.32 3.35
CA GLN A 116 6.03 4.05 3.71
C GLN A 116 6.52 3.66 5.10
N TYR A 117 5.61 3.66 6.07
CA TYR A 117 5.92 3.33 7.47
C TYR A 117 6.43 1.90 7.64
N THR A 118 5.70 0.92 7.07
CA THR A 118 6.09 -0.49 7.12
C THR A 118 7.46 -0.72 6.47
N ALA A 119 7.76 -0.04 5.36
CA ALA A 119 9.07 -0.15 4.70
C ALA A 119 10.24 0.36 5.56
N THR A 120 9.97 1.21 6.57
CA THR A 120 11.00 1.66 7.54
C THR A 120 11.06 0.80 8.81
N LYS A 121 10.09 -0.10 9.02
CA LYS A 121 10.01 -0.96 10.22
C LYS A 121 10.38 -2.41 9.92
N GLU A 122 9.98 -2.92 8.74
CA GLU A 122 10.06 -4.33 8.42
C GLU A 122 11.20 -4.66 7.46
N ALA A 123 12.17 -5.43 7.94
CA ALA A 123 13.33 -5.86 7.14
C ALA A 123 12.98 -6.82 5.99
N LYS A 124 11.81 -7.48 6.06
CA LYS A 124 11.32 -8.38 5.00
C LYS A 124 10.65 -7.66 3.84
N VAL A 125 10.47 -6.34 3.93
CA VAL A 125 9.98 -5.54 2.80
C VAL A 125 11.09 -5.41 1.77
N GLY A 126 10.90 -6.02 0.60
CA GLY A 126 11.83 -5.99 -0.52
C GLY A 126 11.64 -4.83 -1.49
N ALA A 127 10.44 -4.22 -1.51
CA ALA A 127 10.09 -3.05 -2.30
C ALA A 127 8.81 -2.40 -1.77
N ALA A 128 8.68 -1.08 -1.88
CA ALA A 128 7.50 -0.35 -1.45
C ALA A 128 6.95 0.57 -2.55
N VAL A 129 5.62 0.65 -2.66
CA VAL A 129 4.92 1.60 -3.53
C VAL A 129 3.88 2.35 -2.71
N SER A 130 3.94 3.67 -2.76
CA SER A 130 3.03 4.54 -2.03
C SER A 130 2.25 5.43 -3.00
N PHE A 131 0.95 5.20 -3.10
CA PHE A 131 0.04 6.06 -3.84
C PHE A 131 -0.50 7.16 -2.92
N TYR A 132 -0.20 8.41 -3.26
CA TYR A 132 -0.67 9.62 -2.58
C TYR A 132 -0.66 9.50 -1.03
N GLY A 133 0.39 8.85 -0.51
CA GLY A 133 0.59 8.66 0.93
C GLY A 133 1.14 9.92 1.60
N GLY A 134 0.42 10.41 2.61
CA GLY A 134 0.79 11.65 3.29
C GLY A 134 0.02 11.89 4.58
N PHE A 135 -0.06 10.88 5.44
CA PHE A 135 -0.81 10.99 6.70
C PHE A 135 0.12 11.39 7.86
N LYS A 136 -0.05 12.62 8.38
CA LYS A 136 0.84 13.20 9.42
C LYS A 136 0.95 12.39 10.72
N LYS A 137 -0.04 11.56 11.04
CA LYS A 137 -0.04 10.70 12.23
C LYS A 137 0.95 9.54 12.10
N VAL A 138 1.41 9.24 10.88
CA VAL A 138 2.35 8.17 10.59
C VAL A 138 3.71 8.79 10.28
N ALA A 139 4.63 8.73 11.23
CA ALA A 139 5.98 9.29 11.10
C ALA A 139 6.99 8.18 10.80
N SER A 140 7.49 8.12 9.57
CA SER A 140 8.50 7.16 9.14
C SER A 140 9.91 7.62 9.54
N ASP A 141 10.70 6.71 10.10
CA ASP A 141 12.13 6.93 10.30
C ASP A 141 12.89 6.47 9.05
N TRP A 142 13.14 7.41 8.16
CA TRP A 142 13.77 7.15 6.88
C TRP A 142 15.21 6.62 6.96
N SER A 143 15.89 6.76 8.10
CA SER A 143 17.22 6.16 8.30
C SER A 143 17.17 4.64 8.17
N ASN A 144 16.06 4.03 8.56
CA ASN A 144 15.81 2.59 8.52
C ASN A 144 15.28 2.07 7.18
N LEU A 145 14.96 2.94 6.22
CA LEU A 145 14.52 2.50 4.89
C LEU A 145 15.68 1.81 4.15
N ASN A 146 15.51 0.51 3.88
CA ASN A 146 16.46 -0.27 3.09
C ASN A 146 15.86 -0.77 1.76
N ALA A 147 14.54 -0.84 1.68
CA ALA A 147 13.82 -1.22 0.46
C ALA A 147 13.79 -0.06 -0.54
N PRO A 148 13.91 -0.33 -1.86
CA PRO A 148 13.58 0.65 -2.88
C PRO A 148 12.12 1.08 -2.76
N ILE A 149 11.85 2.37 -3.00
CA ILE A 149 10.51 2.94 -2.89
C ILE A 149 10.09 3.71 -4.13
N LEU A 150 8.88 3.44 -4.60
CA LEU A 150 8.20 4.21 -5.65
C LEU A 150 7.11 5.07 -5.00
N LEU A 151 7.25 6.39 -5.13
CA LEU A 151 6.30 7.38 -4.67
C LEU A 151 5.45 7.86 -5.84
N ILE A 152 4.13 7.77 -5.73
CA ILE A 152 3.17 8.16 -6.77
C ILE A 152 2.25 9.23 -6.20
N TYR A 153 2.28 10.43 -6.79
CA TYR A 153 1.49 11.57 -6.33
C TYR A 153 0.68 12.20 -7.46
N ALA A 154 -0.40 12.85 -7.08
CA ALA A 154 -1.28 13.63 -7.93
C ALA A 154 -0.96 15.13 -7.78
N GLU A 155 -0.83 15.86 -8.87
CA GLU A 155 -0.43 17.27 -8.82
C GLU A 155 -1.54 18.18 -8.27
N ALA A 156 -2.81 17.85 -8.55
CA ALA A 156 -3.96 18.61 -8.07
C ALA A 156 -4.54 18.07 -6.75
N ASP A 157 -3.77 17.27 -6.00
CA ASP A 157 -4.20 16.72 -4.71
C ASP A 157 -4.27 17.82 -3.64
N GLN A 158 -5.48 18.01 -3.09
CA GLN A 158 -5.74 18.98 -2.04
C GLN A 158 -5.49 18.44 -0.62
N GLY A 159 -5.54 17.11 -0.45
CA GLY A 159 -5.34 16.43 0.82
C GLY A 159 -3.87 16.15 1.12
N VAL A 160 -3.11 15.79 0.09
CA VAL A 160 -1.66 15.51 0.16
C VAL A 160 -0.95 16.34 -0.92
N PRO A 161 -0.59 17.61 -0.62
CA PRO A 161 0.03 18.49 -1.59
C PRO A 161 1.30 17.91 -2.20
N ILE A 162 1.48 18.07 -3.51
CA ILE A 162 2.62 17.52 -4.26
C ILE A 162 3.97 17.94 -3.71
N ASP A 163 4.06 19.12 -3.09
CA ASP A 163 5.30 19.61 -2.48
C ASP A 163 5.78 18.71 -1.34
N GLN A 164 4.87 18.01 -0.63
CA GLN A 164 5.25 17.00 0.36
C GLN A 164 5.93 15.79 -0.31
N GLY A 165 5.40 15.31 -1.43
CA GLY A 165 5.98 14.21 -2.19
C GLY A 165 7.35 14.56 -2.78
N ARG A 166 7.48 15.78 -3.32
CA ARG A 166 8.76 16.30 -3.85
C ARG A 166 9.80 16.47 -2.76
N ALA A 167 9.41 17.03 -1.61
CA ALA A 167 10.31 17.19 -0.47
C ALA A 167 10.77 15.82 0.08
N LEU A 168 9.86 14.85 0.18
CA LEU A 168 10.20 13.50 0.62
C LEU A 168 11.16 12.82 -0.36
N ALA A 169 10.88 12.85 -1.66
CA ALA A 169 11.76 12.25 -2.66
C ALA A 169 13.17 12.85 -2.59
N LYS A 170 13.28 14.18 -2.53
CA LYS A 170 14.55 14.88 -2.37
C LYS A 170 15.30 14.46 -1.09
N GLN A 171 14.60 14.40 0.05
CA GLN A 171 15.18 13.95 1.32
C GLN A 171 15.75 12.53 1.20
N LEU A 172 15.00 11.62 0.60
CA LEU A 172 15.44 10.23 0.43
C LEU A 172 16.64 10.12 -0.53
N GLU A 173 16.67 10.90 -1.60
CA GLU A 173 17.81 11.00 -2.51
C GLU A 173 19.07 11.50 -1.78
N GLU A 174 18.94 12.58 -0.98
CA GLU A 174 20.04 13.13 -0.17
C GLU A 174 20.57 12.13 0.88
N MET A 175 19.69 11.22 1.37
CA MET A 175 20.05 10.11 2.25
C MET A 175 20.63 8.89 1.51
N GLY A 176 20.76 8.95 0.17
CA GLY A 176 21.25 7.84 -0.64
C GLY A 176 20.29 6.65 -0.75
N LYS A 177 18.98 6.86 -0.52
CA LYS A 177 17.97 5.81 -0.66
C LYS A 177 17.56 5.60 -2.12
N ASP A 178 17.21 4.37 -2.48
CA ASP A 178 16.68 4.05 -3.82
C ASP A 178 15.20 4.50 -3.90
N VAL A 179 14.98 5.72 -4.36
CA VAL A 179 13.65 6.34 -4.48
C VAL A 179 13.37 6.74 -5.92
N ARG A 180 12.12 6.56 -6.33
CA ARG A 180 11.58 7.09 -7.58
C ARG A 180 10.28 7.83 -7.29
N LEU A 181 10.13 9.02 -7.86
CA LEU A 181 8.90 9.82 -7.79
C LEU A 181 8.20 9.86 -9.15
N LEU A 182 6.91 9.54 -9.18
CA LEU A 182 6.01 9.79 -10.30
C LEU A 182 4.96 10.81 -9.89
N VAL A 183 4.75 11.82 -10.73
CA VAL A 183 3.76 12.87 -10.51
C VAL A 183 2.81 12.89 -11.69
N TYR A 184 1.52 12.73 -11.42
CA TYR A 184 0.47 12.78 -12.43
C TYR A 184 -0.15 14.17 -12.50
N PRO A 185 -0.01 14.88 -13.63
CA PRO A 185 -0.52 16.23 -13.79
C PRO A 185 -2.06 16.23 -13.89
N ASN A 186 -2.68 17.32 -13.39
CA ASN A 186 -4.12 17.57 -13.51
C ASN A 186 -5.05 16.51 -12.90
N VAL A 187 -4.55 15.61 -12.05
CA VAL A 187 -5.37 14.64 -11.33
C VAL A 187 -5.35 14.92 -9.83
N GLY A 188 -6.45 14.57 -9.16
CA GLY A 188 -6.64 14.78 -7.72
C GLY A 188 -6.33 13.55 -6.88
N HIS A 189 -6.55 13.68 -5.56
CA HIS A 189 -6.40 12.57 -4.60
C HIS A 189 -7.23 11.36 -5.01
N ALA A 190 -6.70 10.15 -4.79
CA ALA A 190 -7.37 8.88 -5.10
C ALA A 190 -7.72 8.68 -6.60
N PHE A 191 -6.91 9.23 -7.52
CA PHE A 191 -7.14 9.08 -8.96
C PHE A 191 -7.13 7.62 -9.46
N PHE A 192 -6.57 6.72 -8.69
CA PHE A 192 -6.52 5.29 -9.00
C PHE A 192 -7.82 4.55 -8.63
N ASN A 193 -8.63 5.10 -7.72
CA ASN A 193 -9.83 4.45 -7.22
C ASN A 193 -11.01 4.62 -8.21
N ASN A 194 -11.34 3.54 -8.92
CA ASN A 194 -12.40 3.52 -9.95
C ASN A 194 -13.83 3.63 -9.39
N THR A 195 -13.98 3.62 -8.06
CA THR A 195 -15.28 3.84 -7.40
C THR A 195 -15.46 5.27 -6.91
N GLY A 196 -14.40 6.11 -7.00
CA GLY A 196 -14.38 7.49 -6.54
C GLY A 196 -14.55 8.53 -7.66
N GLY A 197 -14.97 9.73 -7.30
CA GLY A 197 -15.22 10.83 -8.25
C GLY A 197 -13.95 11.43 -8.90
N ASN A 198 -12.77 11.14 -8.37
CA ASN A 198 -11.48 11.62 -8.89
C ASN A 198 -10.79 10.61 -9.80
N TYR A 199 -11.44 9.50 -10.12
CA TYR A 199 -10.85 8.46 -10.97
C TYR A 199 -10.41 9.03 -12.32
N ASN A 200 -9.17 8.72 -12.68
CA ASN A 200 -8.63 9.03 -14.00
C ASN A 200 -8.04 7.75 -14.62
N ALA A 201 -8.71 7.22 -15.63
CA ALA A 201 -8.38 5.92 -16.19
C ALA A 201 -6.97 5.87 -16.80
N GLU A 202 -6.54 6.94 -17.48
CA GLU A 202 -5.23 7.02 -18.14
C GLU A 202 -4.11 7.06 -17.09
N ALA A 203 -4.23 7.94 -16.09
CA ALA A 203 -3.26 8.03 -15.00
C ALA A 203 -3.22 6.74 -14.15
N ALA A 204 -4.38 6.13 -13.89
CA ALA A 204 -4.47 4.90 -13.13
C ALA A 204 -3.82 3.72 -13.86
N GLU A 205 -4.02 3.60 -15.17
CA GLU A 205 -3.41 2.54 -15.97
C GLU A 205 -1.89 2.72 -16.10
N ASP A 206 -1.41 3.93 -16.34
CA ASP A 206 0.02 4.21 -16.39
C ASP A 206 0.69 3.95 -15.02
N ALA A 207 0.07 4.40 -13.91
CA ALA A 207 0.56 4.12 -12.56
C ALA A 207 0.57 2.62 -12.24
N TRP A 208 -0.42 1.86 -12.75
CA TRP A 208 -0.46 0.40 -12.62
C TRP A 208 0.71 -0.27 -13.31
N GLN A 209 0.99 0.12 -14.56
CA GLN A 209 2.11 -0.42 -15.34
C GLN A 209 3.45 -0.13 -14.66
N HIS A 210 3.66 1.09 -14.18
CA HIS A 210 4.87 1.45 -13.42
C HIS A 210 4.99 0.65 -12.12
N THR A 211 3.91 0.46 -11.39
CA THR A 211 3.87 -0.30 -10.13
C THR A 211 4.22 -1.78 -10.36
N THR A 212 3.58 -2.42 -11.33
CA THR A 212 3.81 -3.83 -11.64
C THR A 212 5.22 -4.07 -12.17
N ALA A 213 5.73 -3.21 -13.05
CA ALA A 213 7.10 -3.26 -13.54
C ALA A 213 8.12 -3.06 -12.41
N PHE A 214 7.86 -2.13 -11.48
CA PHE A 214 8.72 -1.89 -10.33
C PHE A 214 8.84 -3.13 -9.45
N PHE A 215 7.73 -3.76 -9.09
CA PHE A 215 7.76 -4.99 -8.28
C PHE A 215 8.40 -6.16 -9.01
N LYS A 216 8.09 -6.39 -10.29
CA LYS A 216 8.71 -7.46 -11.11
C LYS A 216 10.24 -7.32 -11.20
N ALA A 217 10.76 -6.12 -11.16
CA ALA A 217 12.20 -5.86 -11.19
C ALA A 217 12.88 -6.07 -9.82
N ARG A 218 12.16 -5.91 -8.71
CA ARG A 218 12.71 -5.87 -7.35
C ARG A 218 12.44 -7.12 -6.51
N LEU A 219 11.34 -7.83 -6.77
CA LEU A 219 10.96 -9.04 -6.04
C LEU A 219 11.36 -10.28 -6.87
N LYS A 220 12.40 -10.97 -6.44
CA LYS A 220 12.96 -12.17 -7.09
C LYS A 220 13.11 -13.32 -6.11
#